data_083b5a192afbe9b61a5eca49158bcd6b
#
_entry.id   083b5a192afbe9b61a5eca49158bcd6b
#
_cell.length_a   1.000
_cell.length_b   1.000
_cell.length_c   1.000
_cell.angle_alpha   90.00
_cell.angle_beta   90.00
_cell.angle_gamma   90.00
#
_symmetry.space_group_name_H-M   'P 1'
#
loop_
_entity.id
_entity.type
_entity.pdbx_description
1 polymer ?
#
loop_
_entity_poly.entity_id
_entity_poly.type
_entity_poly.pdbx_seq_one_letter_code
_entity_poly.pdbx_strand_id
1 'polypeptide(L)'
;EMCIRDRIYQRLDGLNNEDRFGVQAVVNEKGEVEGINEKLLIGAADISLNDLLSRVHEYNGIAIAAHIDRESFSVLSQLGFIEKGTPFDALEVTPFTGLTQARIVYPELDNYSFITSSDAHYLKDIGTALTKIMMEKPTLAELKMAFARQNGRRVLEQ
;
A
#
# COMPACT_ATOMS: atom_id res chain seq x y z
N GLU A 1 -13.62 -18.30 9.36
CA GLU A 1 -12.91 -17.12 9.90
C GLU A 1 -12.95 -16.00 8.87
N MET A 2 -13.54 -14.86 9.23
CA MET A 2 -13.74 -13.73 8.31
C MET A 2 -12.38 -13.12 7.95
N CYS A 3 -12.06 -13.03 6.65
CA CYS A 3 -10.77 -12.49 6.23
C CYS A 3 -10.67 -10.97 6.50
N ILE A 4 -9.45 -10.41 6.47
CA ILE A 4 -9.22 -8.98 6.73
C ILE A 4 -9.99 -8.09 5.74
N ARG A 5 -10.12 -8.52 4.48
CA ARG A 5 -10.91 -7.85 3.45
C ARG A 5 -12.37 -7.69 3.87
N ASP A 6 -13.01 -8.75 4.38
CA ASP A 6 -14.42 -8.72 4.74
C ASP A 6 -14.66 -7.79 5.95
N ARG A 7 -13.68 -7.71 6.87
CA ARG A 7 -13.71 -6.77 7.98
C ARG A 7 -13.60 -5.32 7.53
N ILE A 8 -12.78 -5.04 6.53
CA ILE A 8 -12.67 -3.70 5.93
C ILE A 8 -13.97 -3.36 5.19
N TYR A 9 -14.54 -4.29 4.42
CA TYR A 9 -15.81 -4.07 3.71
C TYR A 9 -16.96 -3.74 4.65
N GLN A 10 -16.98 -4.30 5.87
CA GLN A 10 -18.00 -3.96 6.86
C GLN A 10 -17.87 -2.52 7.38
N ARG A 11 -16.70 -1.89 7.23
CA ARG A 11 -16.42 -0.50 7.62
C ARG A 11 -16.63 0.49 6.49
N LEU A 12 -17.02 0.02 5.29
CA LEU A 12 -17.39 0.91 4.20
C LEU A 12 -18.85 1.32 4.36
N ASP A 13 -19.08 2.62 4.42
CA ASP A 13 -20.41 3.22 4.42
C ASP A 13 -20.84 3.61 3.00
N GLY A 14 -22.16 3.61 2.81
CA GLY A 14 -22.79 4.01 1.55
C GLY A 14 -22.90 2.90 0.52
N LEU A 15 -23.78 3.18 -0.43
CA LEU A 15 -24.04 2.30 -1.58
C LEU A 15 -23.42 2.88 -2.83
N ASN A 16 -23.00 2.01 -3.73
CA ASN A 16 -22.52 2.39 -5.04
C ASN A 16 -23.63 3.07 -5.86
N ASN A 17 -23.28 4.12 -6.55
CA ASN A 17 -24.13 4.73 -7.58
C ASN A 17 -23.58 4.33 -8.95
N GLU A 18 -24.24 3.37 -9.61
CA GLU A 18 -23.78 2.81 -10.88
C GLU A 18 -23.71 3.84 -12.00
N ASP A 19 -24.62 4.83 -12.02
CA ASP A 19 -24.58 5.92 -13.02
C ASP A 19 -23.36 6.83 -12.87
N ARG A 20 -22.83 6.92 -11.65
CA ARG A 20 -21.67 7.77 -11.34
C ARG A 20 -20.34 7.03 -11.33
N PHE A 21 -20.33 5.81 -10.83
CA PHE A 21 -19.08 5.05 -10.55
C PHE A 21 -19.00 3.75 -11.35
N GLY A 22 -20.03 3.42 -12.12
CA GLY A 22 -20.10 2.16 -12.87
C GLY A 22 -20.47 0.96 -12.00
N VAL A 23 -20.63 -0.18 -12.65
CA VAL A 23 -20.95 -1.46 -12.00
C VAL A 23 -19.69 -2.04 -11.36
N GLN A 24 -19.76 -2.40 -10.09
CA GLN A 24 -18.69 -3.07 -9.35
C GLN A 24 -18.86 -4.59 -9.40
N ALA A 25 -18.56 -5.19 -10.57
CA ALA A 25 -18.69 -6.62 -10.78
C ALA A 25 -17.65 -7.42 -9.99
N VAL A 26 -18.08 -8.47 -9.31
CA VAL A 26 -17.23 -9.51 -8.74
C VAL A 26 -17.05 -10.58 -9.81
N VAL A 27 -15.81 -10.86 -10.19
CA VAL A 27 -15.49 -11.82 -11.25
C VAL A 27 -14.57 -12.93 -10.73
N ASN A 28 -14.67 -14.11 -11.33
CA ASN A 28 -13.75 -15.22 -11.09
C ASN A 28 -12.47 -15.08 -11.94
N GLU A 29 -11.59 -16.07 -11.84
CA GLU A 29 -10.30 -16.12 -12.56
C GLU A 29 -10.46 -16.20 -14.10
N LYS A 30 -11.66 -16.49 -14.60
CA LYS A 30 -11.99 -16.52 -16.04
C LYS A 30 -12.63 -15.22 -16.53
N GLY A 31 -12.90 -14.28 -15.63
CA GLY A 31 -13.58 -13.02 -15.93
C GLY A 31 -15.11 -13.16 -15.99
N GLU A 32 -15.68 -14.28 -15.54
CA GLU A 32 -17.13 -14.49 -15.47
C GLU A 32 -17.68 -13.77 -14.23
N VAL A 33 -18.79 -13.06 -14.39
CA VAL A 33 -19.41 -12.29 -13.30
C VAL A 33 -20.11 -13.25 -12.34
N GLU A 34 -19.69 -13.27 -11.07
CA GLU A 34 -20.27 -14.06 -9.99
C GLU A 34 -21.22 -13.24 -9.09
N GLY A 35 -21.13 -11.91 -9.16
CA GLY A 35 -21.97 -11.03 -8.36
C GLY A 35 -21.67 -9.56 -8.59
N ILE A 36 -22.39 -8.71 -7.86
CA ILE A 36 -22.18 -7.26 -7.86
C ILE A 36 -21.93 -6.82 -6.41
N ASN A 37 -20.91 -5.99 -6.21
CA ASN A 37 -20.66 -5.38 -4.91
C ASN A 37 -21.40 -4.04 -4.85
N GLU A 38 -22.41 -3.97 -4.01
CA GLU A 38 -23.26 -2.79 -3.85
C GLU A 38 -22.67 -1.72 -2.93
N LYS A 39 -21.60 -2.02 -2.17
CA LYS A 39 -20.95 -1.03 -1.30
C LYS A 39 -20.15 -0.03 -2.11
N LEU A 40 -20.07 1.20 -1.63
CA LEU A 40 -19.25 2.25 -2.26
C LEU A 40 -17.75 1.99 -2.01
N LEU A 41 -17.10 1.22 -2.91
CA LEU A 41 -15.70 0.82 -2.76
C LEU A 41 -14.69 1.97 -2.86
N ILE A 42 -15.07 3.07 -3.52
CA ILE A 42 -14.24 4.28 -3.58
C ILE A 42 -14.33 5.12 -2.30
N GLY A 43 -15.28 4.80 -1.40
CA GLY A 43 -15.47 5.49 -0.13
C GLY A 43 -14.35 5.18 0.87
N ALA A 44 -14.16 6.09 1.83
CA ALA A 44 -13.28 5.83 2.96
C ALA A 44 -13.90 4.78 3.90
N ALA A 45 -13.08 3.87 4.39
CA ALA A 45 -13.49 2.93 5.43
C ALA A 45 -13.44 3.62 6.81
N ASP A 46 -14.43 3.36 7.66
CA ASP A 46 -14.45 3.83 9.06
C ASP A 46 -13.49 3.00 9.91
N ILE A 47 -12.20 3.22 9.68
CA ILE A 47 -11.10 2.61 10.42
C ILE A 47 -9.95 3.61 10.53
N SER A 48 -9.41 3.78 11.74
CA SER A 48 -8.22 4.62 11.90
C SER A 48 -7.00 3.98 11.24
N LEU A 49 -6.03 4.80 10.82
CA LEU A 49 -4.77 4.31 10.27
C LEU A 49 -4.07 3.35 11.24
N ASN A 50 -4.00 3.70 12.53
CA ASN A 50 -3.34 2.88 13.54
C ASN A 50 -4.03 1.53 13.75
N ASP A 51 -5.37 1.50 13.76
CA ASP A 51 -6.12 0.25 13.85
C ASP A 51 -5.90 -0.63 12.61
N LEU A 52 -5.85 -0.03 11.41
CA LEU A 52 -5.57 -0.75 10.17
C LEU A 52 -4.17 -1.38 10.21
N LEU A 53 -3.14 -0.60 10.56
CA LEU A 53 -1.76 -1.07 10.65
C LEU A 53 -1.61 -2.19 11.68
N SER A 54 -2.21 -2.03 12.86
CA SER A 54 -2.21 -3.06 13.91
C SER A 54 -2.84 -4.35 13.40
N ARG A 55 -3.97 -4.27 12.70
CA ARG A 55 -4.64 -5.45 12.12
C ARG A 55 -3.79 -6.15 11.08
N VAL A 56 -3.12 -5.39 10.18
CA VAL A 56 -2.21 -5.96 9.19
C VAL A 56 -1.11 -6.76 9.88
N HIS A 57 -0.51 -6.22 10.94
CA HIS A 57 0.57 -6.89 11.67
C HIS A 57 0.09 -8.08 12.52
N GLU A 58 -1.11 -8.04 13.11
CA GLU A 58 -1.74 -9.20 13.77
C GLU A 58 -1.84 -10.41 12.84
N TYR A 59 -2.06 -10.19 11.56
CA TYR A 59 -2.08 -11.25 10.53
C TYR A 59 -0.72 -11.49 9.86
N ASN A 60 0.37 -11.03 10.48
CA ASN A 60 1.72 -11.12 9.93
C ASN A 60 1.89 -10.47 8.54
N GLY A 61 0.99 -9.54 8.16
CA GLY A 61 1.09 -8.78 6.93
C GLY A 61 2.20 -7.73 6.96
N ILE A 62 2.36 -7.04 5.84
CA ILE A 62 3.24 -5.86 5.66
C ILE A 62 2.36 -4.68 5.31
N ALA A 63 2.63 -3.53 5.94
CA ALA A 63 1.95 -2.28 5.66
C ALA A 63 2.91 -1.28 5.00
N ILE A 64 2.58 -0.88 3.78
CA ILE A 64 3.36 0.08 3.00
C ILE A 64 2.47 1.27 2.67
N ALA A 65 2.91 2.48 3.03
CA ALA A 65 2.21 3.69 2.60
C ALA A 65 2.50 3.95 1.12
N ALA A 66 1.47 3.89 0.28
CA ALA A 66 1.60 4.06 -1.16
C ALA A 66 1.95 5.52 -1.53
N HIS A 67 2.83 5.68 -2.54
CA HIS A 67 3.18 6.92 -3.24
C HIS A 67 3.02 8.20 -2.38
N ILE A 68 3.75 8.28 -1.24
CA ILE A 68 3.60 9.34 -0.24
C ILE A 68 3.85 10.75 -0.80
N ASP A 69 4.58 10.86 -1.90
CA ASP A 69 4.94 12.08 -2.62
C ASP A 69 3.85 12.58 -3.60
N ARG A 70 2.70 11.89 -3.71
CA ARG A 70 1.58 12.36 -4.51
C ARG A 70 0.77 13.43 -3.77
N GLU A 71 0.32 14.45 -4.51
CA GLU A 71 -0.56 15.52 -4.00
C GLU A 71 -1.96 15.02 -3.64
N SER A 72 -2.38 13.86 -4.18
CA SER A 72 -3.67 13.23 -3.89
C SER A 72 -3.53 11.75 -3.61
N PHE A 73 -4.43 11.22 -2.80
CA PHE A 73 -4.51 9.79 -2.43
C PHE A 73 -3.27 9.25 -1.69
N SER A 74 -2.46 10.12 -1.11
CA SER A 74 -1.33 9.72 -0.28
C SER A 74 -1.61 9.99 1.21
N VAL A 75 -0.91 9.28 2.09
CA VAL A 75 -1.03 9.54 3.53
C VAL A 75 -0.63 10.97 3.89
N LEU A 76 0.39 11.53 3.24
CA LEU A 76 0.82 12.91 3.47
C LEU A 76 -0.22 13.92 2.97
N SER A 77 -0.87 13.67 1.83
CA SER A 77 -1.90 14.57 1.33
C SER A 77 -3.18 14.55 2.17
N GLN A 78 -3.47 13.44 2.85
CA GLN A 78 -4.67 13.29 3.67
C GLN A 78 -4.45 13.72 5.13
N LEU A 79 -3.31 13.38 5.72
CA LEU A 79 -3.01 13.63 7.14
C LEU A 79 -2.02 14.78 7.37
N GLY A 80 -1.34 15.25 6.32
CA GLY A 80 -0.33 16.31 6.38
C GLY A 80 1.05 15.85 6.86
N PHE A 81 1.14 14.74 7.59
CA PHE A 81 2.39 14.18 8.13
C PHE A 81 2.26 12.70 8.43
N ILE A 82 3.39 12.03 8.59
CA ILE A 82 3.49 10.69 9.17
C ILE A 82 4.12 10.85 10.55
N GLU A 83 3.36 10.48 11.59
CA GLU A 83 3.84 10.55 12.97
C GLU A 83 5.05 9.61 13.16
N LYS A 84 6.04 10.08 13.92
CA LYS A 84 7.22 9.28 14.22
C LYS A 84 6.83 8.03 15.00
N GLY A 85 7.19 6.86 14.45
CA GLY A 85 6.85 5.57 15.04
C GLY A 85 5.54 4.98 14.53
N THR A 86 4.85 5.63 13.58
CA THR A 86 3.75 4.99 12.84
C THR A 86 4.26 3.66 12.27
N PRO A 87 3.61 2.52 12.56
CA PRO A 87 4.15 1.20 12.26
C PRO A 87 4.00 0.80 10.78
N PHE A 88 4.41 1.66 9.84
CA PHE A 88 4.64 1.25 8.46
C PHE A 88 5.92 0.44 8.37
N ASP A 89 5.93 -0.61 7.56
CA ASP A 89 7.13 -1.39 7.27
C ASP A 89 8.02 -0.68 6.23
N ALA A 90 7.41 -0.01 5.26
CA ALA A 90 8.09 0.80 4.26
C ALA A 90 7.20 1.94 3.78
N LEU A 91 7.79 2.91 3.09
CA LEU A 91 7.10 4.00 2.42
C LEU A 91 7.40 3.92 0.92
N GLU A 92 6.38 4.03 0.10
CA GLU A 92 6.54 4.08 -1.34
C GLU A 92 6.60 5.53 -1.81
N VAL A 93 7.52 5.80 -2.73
CA VAL A 93 7.58 7.05 -3.50
C VAL A 93 7.44 6.76 -4.98
N THR A 94 6.93 7.72 -5.74
CA THR A 94 6.80 7.56 -7.18
C THR A 94 8.18 7.43 -7.85
N PRO A 95 8.28 6.80 -9.02
CA PRO A 95 9.51 6.74 -9.81
C PRO A 95 10.04 8.13 -10.19
N PHE A 96 9.16 9.14 -10.20
CA PHE A 96 9.52 10.53 -10.49
C PHE A 96 10.43 11.11 -9.39
N THR A 97 10.10 10.88 -8.14
CA THR A 97 10.94 11.28 -6.99
C THR A 97 12.15 10.36 -6.87
N GLY A 98 11.94 9.06 -6.92
CA GLY A 98 12.98 8.06 -6.75
C GLY A 98 13.53 7.97 -5.33
N LEU A 99 14.27 6.89 -5.03
CA LEU A 99 14.68 6.55 -3.66
C LEU A 99 15.68 7.55 -3.07
N THR A 100 16.68 7.95 -3.86
CA THR A 100 17.72 8.88 -3.41
C THR A 100 17.16 10.27 -3.11
N GLN A 101 16.30 10.79 -3.97
CA GLN A 101 15.68 12.10 -3.76
C GLN A 101 14.70 12.08 -2.58
N ALA A 102 14.00 10.96 -2.36
CA ALA A 102 13.10 10.80 -1.22
C ALA A 102 13.81 11.02 0.14
N ARG A 103 15.05 10.56 0.30
CA ARG A 103 15.87 10.79 1.49
C ARG A 103 16.17 12.28 1.74
N ILE A 104 16.29 13.05 0.66
CA ILE A 104 16.57 14.50 0.74
C ILE A 104 15.30 15.27 1.04
N VAL A 105 14.18 14.87 0.42
CA VAL A 105 12.89 15.58 0.54
C VAL A 105 12.21 15.28 1.89
N TYR A 106 12.35 14.05 2.40
CA TYR A 106 11.71 13.56 3.63
C TYR A 106 12.74 13.09 4.67
N PRO A 107 13.66 13.95 5.13
CA PRO A 107 14.71 13.55 6.08
C PRO A 107 14.14 13.06 7.42
N GLU A 108 12.96 13.53 7.83
CA GLU A 108 12.26 13.09 9.05
C GLU A 108 11.73 11.65 8.96
N LEU A 109 11.62 11.09 7.74
CA LEU A 109 11.16 9.72 7.48
C LEU A 109 12.33 8.76 7.21
N ASP A 110 13.58 9.15 7.50
CA ASP A 110 14.80 8.35 7.22
C ASP A 110 14.85 7.00 7.97
N ASN A 111 14.09 6.87 9.05
CA ASN A 111 13.94 5.62 9.77
C ASN A 111 13.19 4.54 8.97
N TYR A 112 12.40 4.90 7.95
CA TYR A 112 11.72 3.95 7.07
C TYR A 112 12.59 3.56 5.88
N SER A 113 12.36 2.39 5.34
CA SER A 113 12.84 2.02 4.02
C SER A 113 11.92 2.62 2.95
N PHE A 114 12.49 3.32 1.97
CA PHE A 114 11.74 3.76 0.81
C PHE A 114 11.77 2.69 -0.27
N ILE A 115 10.66 2.54 -0.98
CA ILE A 115 10.54 1.72 -2.18
C ILE A 115 9.91 2.53 -3.30
N THR A 116 10.00 2.02 -4.52
CA THR A 116 9.25 2.51 -5.67
C THR A 116 8.65 1.33 -6.43
N SER A 117 7.50 1.53 -7.04
CA SER A 117 6.85 0.53 -7.90
C SER A 117 6.16 1.20 -9.07
N SER A 118 5.65 0.40 -10.00
CA SER A 118 5.03 0.92 -11.22
C SER A 118 3.73 1.65 -11.00
N ASP A 119 3.01 1.38 -9.89
CA ASP A 119 1.61 1.79 -9.68
C ASP A 119 0.74 1.50 -10.92
N ALA A 120 0.92 0.29 -11.49
CA ALA A 120 0.42 -0.10 -12.79
C ALA A 120 -1.09 -0.25 -12.80
N HIS A 121 -1.78 0.48 -13.68
CA HIS A 121 -3.21 0.38 -13.94
C HIS A 121 -3.49 -0.38 -15.25
N TYR A 122 -2.49 -0.59 -16.09
CA TYR A 122 -2.54 -1.34 -17.35
C TYR A 122 -1.38 -2.32 -17.44
N LEU A 123 -1.56 -3.40 -18.20
CA LEU A 123 -0.54 -4.45 -18.37
C LEU A 123 0.82 -3.90 -18.86
N LYS A 124 0.81 -2.89 -19.73
CA LYS A 124 2.03 -2.25 -20.25
C LYS A 124 2.84 -1.50 -19.18
N ASP A 125 2.20 -1.14 -18.06
CA ASP A 125 2.84 -0.35 -17.00
C ASP A 125 3.54 -1.25 -15.96
N ILE A 126 3.23 -2.55 -15.97
CA ILE A 126 3.84 -3.51 -15.03
C ILE A 126 5.35 -3.59 -15.26
N GLY A 127 6.13 -3.35 -14.22
CA GLY A 127 7.59 -3.41 -14.25
C GLY A 127 8.27 -2.18 -14.83
N THR A 128 7.56 -1.09 -15.09
CA THR A 128 8.16 0.19 -15.53
C THR A 128 8.99 0.87 -14.41
N ALA A 129 8.72 0.52 -13.16
CA ALA A 129 9.55 0.88 -12.03
C ALA A 129 9.72 -0.32 -11.10
N LEU A 130 10.91 -0.46 -10.53
CA LEU A 130 11.30 -1.62 -9.73
C LEU A 130 12.11 -1.18 -8.52
N THR A 131 11.90 -1.85 -7.40
CA THR A 131 12.77 -1.78 -6.22
C THR A 131 13.64 -3.03 -6.15
N LYS A 132 14.95 -2.86 -6.04
CA LYS A 132 15.87 -3.96 -5.79
C LYS A 132 16.01 -4.18 -4.29
N ILE A 133 15.85 -5.42 -3.84
CA ILE A 133 15.89 -5.76 -2.42
C ILE A 133 16.89 -6.91 -2.22
N MET A 134 17.82 -6.72 -1.30
CA MET A 134 18.75 -7.75 -0.87
C MET A 134 18.08 -8.63 0.17
N MET A 135 17.83 -9.89 -0.18
CA MET A 135 17.22 -10.90 0.67
C MET A 135 17.74 -12.31 0.28
N GLU A 136 17.62 -13.28 1.16
CA GLU A 136 18.05 -14.66 0.86
C GLU A 136 17.02 -15.42 0.02
N LYS A 137 15.73 -15.20 0.30
CA LYS A 137 14.61 -15.87 -0.37
C LYS A 137 13.46 -14.87 -0.57
N PRO A 138 12.66 -15.00 -1.62
CA PRO A 138 11.50 -14.14 -1.85
C PRO A 138 10.33 -14.56 -0.93
N THR A 139 10.47 -14.31 0.38
CA THR A 139 9.45 -14.59 1.39
C THR A 139 9.05 -13.32 2.13
N LEU A 140 7.85 -13.32 2.70
CA LEU A 140 7.35 -12.18 3.47
C LEU A 140 8.24 -11.88 4.69
N ALA A 141 8.77 -12.92 5.34
CA ALA A 141 9.69 -12.77 6.49
C ALA A 141 11.00 -12.06 6.09
N GLU A 142 11.59 -12.45 4.96
CA GLU A 142 12.80 -11.81 4.43
C GLU A 142 12.54 -10.37 3.99
N LEU A 143 11.36 -10.10 3.41
CA LEU A 143 10.96 -8.75 3.03
C LEU A 143 10.80 -7.84 4.26
N LYS A 144 10.19 -8.33 5.34
CA LYS A 144 10.12 -7.60 6.62
C LYS A 144 11.51 -7.27 7.15
N MET A 145 12.44 -8.23 7.15
CA MET A 145 13.82 -8.00 7.55
C MET A 145 14.52 -6.96 6.67
N ALA A 146 14.24 -6.98 5.36
CA ALA A 146 14.82 -6.01 4.44
C ALA A 146 14.32 -4.58 4.71
N PHE A 147 13.02 -4.41 4.96
CA PHE A 147 12.46 -3.12 5.33
C PHE A 147 12.97 -2.62 6.68
N ALA A 148 13.14 -3.54 7.63
CA ALA A 148 13.74 -3.23 8.93
C ALA A 148 15.29 -3.11 8.91
N ARG A 149 15.94 -3.31 7.76
CA ARG A 149 17.41 -3.27 7.58
C ARG A 149 18.16 -4.25 8.49
N GLN A 150 17.59 -5.45 8.69
CA GLN A 150 18.10 -6.45 9.62
C GLN A 150 18.93 -7.53 8.92
N ASN A 151 19.95 -8.04 9.62
CA ASN A 151 20.76 -9.19 9.18
C ASN A 151 21.33 -9.06 7.75
N GLY A 152 21.71 -7.85 7.34
CA GLY A 152 22.23 -7.56 6.00
C GLY A 152 21.17 -7.45 4.89
N ARG A 153 19.89 -7.71 5.20
CA ARG A 153 18.78 -7.50 4.27
C ARG A 153 18.49 -6.00 4.19
N ARG A 154 18.21 -5.49 3.02
CA ARG A 154 17.89 -4.07 2.81
C ARG A 154 17.33 -3.79 1.42
N VAL A 155 16.68 -2.67 1.28
CA VAL A 155 16.40 -2.05 -0.02
C VAL A 155 17.71 -1.49 -0.57
N LEU A 156 17.98 -1.71 -1.86
CA LEU A 156 19.13 -1.15 -2.56
C LEU A 156 18.71 0.18 -3.20
N GLU A 157 19.20 1.26 -2.66
CA GLU A 157 19.03 2.60 -3.24
C GLU A 157 19.95 2.73 -4.47
N GLN A 158 19.36 3.05 -5.61
CA GLN A 158 20.08 3.30 -6.87
C GLN A 158 19.93 4.76 -7.25
#